data_b0d9b7ecaddc090b51d24180b8ee34c4
#
_entry.id   b0d9b7ecaddc090b51d24180b8ee34c4
#
_cell.length_a   1.000
_cell.length_b   1.000
_cell.length_c   1.000
_cell.angle_alpha   90.00
_cell.angle_beta   90.00
_cell.angle_gamma   90.00
#
_symmetry.space_group_name_H-M   'P 1'
#
loop_
_entity.id
_entity.type
_entity.pdbx_description
1 polymer ?
#
loop_
_entity_poly.entity_id
_entity_poly.type
_entity_poly.pdbx_seq_one_letter_code
_entity_poly.pdbx_strand_id
1 'polypeptide(L)'
;MNTVRLREILRQTDMATHRDSQQSPLKVLVADLTSETFSVIDSCGDWFGRYGAVLGYAIRLWGEFCTENENPVVIAAGKKRTAIVFRNPGTELVTFNTVSSSFGAELNGCGYCALVITGHLKRSGAVVVDGVEKHCVLSEKLRNARVSQVNLFFRNCGECLATGPSADNGIHFAAACLSGKITGRGGLGFRLGEKNLKAVVIHAASINDVRESIEQRDSANLSLLTEQAYRNGWAAVSNFRRRTDPRMFHLTEREANRRLAEYQGLFPDTASVIMLGSNCDCYDIVSIADRFNLCFDLGLDPVSTGNVIGWLLDASRRNVINITGFTGEDSEAVMQLIEDMAMRSGIGGILGSGTGFLASSCSDAASSFCIHGVECGPVDFRGSFASALNSAAENYFPVFFEMESGLCSKHPVFWTVLNEDLVLGYESLGLDPETEIRTLTTVSALKLKHAGSSEKYAKKIFGWNSDAAETGRNVWQLLNGINGVAGKIEYKIPDYFITDSDSDFPEPAVVPFSRLFDEYMTMRGYLYKEVVVNEK
;
A
#
# COMPACT_ATOMS: atom_id res chain seq x y z
N MET A 1 -12.32 18.48 -6.02
CA MET A 1 -11.08 19.04 -5.42
C MET A 1 -10.86 20.46 -5.90
N ASN A 2 -10.51 21.39 -5.02
CA ASN A 2 -10.24 22.78 -5.41
C ASN A 2 -8.85 22.91 -6.07
N THR A 3 -8.80 22.95 -7.39
CA THR A 3 -7.56 23.01 -8.19
C THR A 3 -6.77 24.30 -7.98
N VAL A 4 -7.40 25.42 -7.67
CA VAL A 4 -6.72 26.70 -7.39
C VAL A 4 -5.90 26.56 -6.11
N ARG A 5 -6.53 26.04 -5.05
CA ARG A 5 -5.87 25.80 -3.76
C ARG A 5 -4.76 24.73 -3.87
N LEU A 6 -4.97 23.70 -4.67
CA LEU A 6 -3.94 22.70 -4.95
C LEU A 6 -2.71 23.35 -5.58
N ARG A 7 -2.90 24.17 -6.63
CA ARG A 7 -1.77 24.86 -7.29
C ARG A 7 -1.05 25.83 -6.38
N GLU A 8 -1.76 26.46 -5.45
CA GLU A 8 -1.16 27.33 -4.44
C GLU A 8 -0.27 26.54 -3.49
N ILE A 9 -0.74 25.38 -2.98
CA ILE A 9 0.06 24.48 -2.14
C ILE A 9 1.32 24.02 -2.89
N LEU A 10 1.17 23.58 -4.14
CA LEU A 10 2.31 23.13 -4.95
C LEU A 10 3.37 24.24 -5.11
N ARG A 11 2.94 25.48 -5.33
CA ARG A 11 3.85 26.64 -5.40
C ARG A 11 4.53 26.94 -4.06
N GLN A 12 3.79 26.93 -2.96
CA GLN A 12 4.33 27.16 -1.62
C GLN A 12 5.36 26.10 -1.24
N THR A 13 5.08 24.84 -1.56
CA THR A 13 6.02 23.74 -1.31
C THR A 13 7.26 23.83 -2.21
N ASP A 14 7.18 24.34 -3.42
CA ASP A 14 8.34 24.49 -4.33
C ASP A 14 9.26 25.67 -3.96
N MET A 15 8.73 26.74 -3.32
CA MET A 15 9.48 27.98 -3.05
C MET A 15 10.54 27.91 -1.94
N ALA A 16 10.58 26.84 -1.14
CA ALA A 16 11.32 26.85 0.12
C ALA A 16 12.83 26.50 0.02
N THR A 17 13.37 26.06 -1.12
CA THR A 17 14.83 25.86 -1.29
C THR A 17 15.26 25.81 -2.76
N HIS A 18 16.24 26.63 -3.16
CA HIS A 18 16.99 26.43 -4.40
C HIS A 18 18.25 25.61 -4.08
N ARG A 19 18.34 24.40 -4.64
CA ARG A 19 19.63 23.72 -4.87
C ARG A 19 19.81 23.60 -6.38
N ASP A 20 20.86 24.23 -6.89
CA ASP A 20 21.26 24.08 -8.30
C ASP A 20 21.57 22.62 -8.60
N SER A 21 20.69 21.92 -9.31
CA SER A 21 20.96 20.61 -9.88
C SER A 21 21.17 20.77 -11.39
N GLN A 22 22.42 20.71 -11.84
CA GLN A 22 22.78 20.60 -13.26
C GLN A 22 22.49 19.18 -13.77
N GLN A 23 21.26 18.70 -13.68
CA GLN A 23 20.87 17.43 -14.32
C GLN A 23 20.15 17.72 -15.63
N SER A 24 20.47 16.93 -16.66
CA SER A 24 19.77 16.96 -17.94
C SER A 24 18.26 16.81 -17.72
N PRO A 25 17.41 17.53 -18.46
CA PRO A 25 15.96 17.45 -18.29
C PRO A 25 15.51 15.99 -18.48
N LEU A 26 14.89 15.45 -17.44
CA LEU A 26 14.32 14.13 -17.50
C LEU A 26 13.00 14.19 -18.24
N LYS A 27 12.70 13.17 -19.04
CA LYS A 27 11.48 13.13 -19.85
C LYS A 27 10.36 12.42 -19.10
N VAL A 28 9.16 12.98 -19.15
CA VAL A 28 7.93 12.38 -18.65
C VAL A 28 7.07 12.04 -19.85
N LEU A 29 6.62 10.79 -19.91
CA LEU A 29 5.64 10.35 -20.90
C LEU A 29 4.24 10.61 -20.35
N VAL A 30 3.39 11.26 -21.11
CA VAL A 30 1.97 11.46 -20.78
C VAL A 30 1.13 10.69 -21.79
N ALA A 31 0.32 9.76 -21.29
CA ALA A 31 -0.64 8.99 -22.07
C ALA A 31 -2.05 9.54 -21.78
N ASP A 32 -2.63 10.22 -22.73
CA ASP A 32 -4.07 10.57 -22.71
C ASP A 32 -4.87 9.45 -23.35
N LEU A 33 -5.56 8.69 -22.53
CA LEU A 33 -6.33 7.53 -22.94
C LEU A 33 -7.61 7.92 -23.74
N THR A 34 -8.15 9.11 -23.48
CA THR A 34 -9.39 9.56 -24.14
C THR A 34 -9.15 9.85 -25.62
N SER A 35 -8.04 10.50 -25.91
CA SER A 35 -7.60 10.78 -27.28
C SER A 35 -6.70 9.70 -27.88
N GLU A 36 -6.29 8.72 -27.07
CA GLU A 36 -5.31 7.68 -27.41
C GLU A 36 -3.98 8.27 -27.92
N THR A 37 -3.57 9.42 -27.35
CA THR A 37 -2.35 10.13 -27.74
C THR A 37 -1.29 10.11 -26.67
N PHE A 38 -0.04 10.25 -27.11
CA PHE A 38 1.14 10.30 -26.26
C PHE A 38 1.90 11.60 -26.48
N SER A 39 2.23 12.27 -25.40
CA SER A 39 3.07 13.45 -25.42
C SER A 39 4.25 13.29 -24.47
N VAL A 40 5.31 14.03 -24.74
CA VAL A 40 6.52 14.03 -23.91
C VAL A 40 6.72 15.43 -23.40
N ILE A 41 6.91 15.57 -22.10
CA ILE A 41 7.23 16.84 -21.46
C ILE A 41 8.58 16.76 -20.75
N ASP A 42 9.31 17.86 -20.72
CA ASP A 42 10.49 17.99 -19.89
C ASP A 42 10.07 18.27 -18.45
N SER A 43 10.73 17.62 -17.52
CA SER A 43 10.42 17.81 -16.12
C SER A 43 11.29 18.88 -15.47
N CYS A 44 10.80 19.45 -14.37
CA CYS A 44 11.55 20.38 -13.56
C CYS A 44 12.61 19.64 -12.73
N GLY A 45 13.90 19.87 -13.02
CA GLY A 45 15.01 19.24 -12.29
C GLY A 45 15.05 19.61 -10.81
N ASP A 46 14.55 20.78 -10.43
CA ASP A 46 14.53 21.26 -9.04
C ASP A 46 13.69 20.36 -8.12
N TRP A 47 12.67 19.67 -8.65
CA TRP A 47 11.86 18.74 -7.86
C TRP A 47 12.64 17.52 -7.41
N PHE A 48 13.65 17.08 -8.17
CA PHE A 48 14.50 15.93 -7.78
C PHE A 48 15.33 16.24 -6.54
N GLY A 49 15.90 17.43 -6.48
CA GLY A 49 16.68 17.85 -5.32
C GLY A 49 15.86 17.95 -4.04
N ARG A 50 14.56 18.23 -4.17
CA ARG A 50 13.68 18.45 -3.03
C ARG A 50 12.89 17.22 -2.61
N TYR A 51 12.33 16.49 -3.58
CA TYR A 51 11.38 15.41 -3.33
C TYR A 51 11.95 14.02 -3.67
N GLY A 52 13.19 13.93 -4.14
CA GLY A 52 13.75 12.70 -4.67
C GLY A 52 13.24 12.36 -6.07
N ALA A 53 13.79 11.32 -6.68
CA ALA A 53 13.58 11.01 -8.09
C ALA A 53 12.43 10.01 -8.36
N VAL A 54 11.88 9.37 -7.33
CA VAL A 54 10.89 8.29 -7.49
C VAL A 54 9.56 8.69 -6.85
N LEU A 55 9.34 8.38 -5.57
CA LEU A 55 8.04 8.59 -4.95
C LEU A 55 7.63 10.06 -4.86
N GLY A 56 8.47 10.90 -4.27
CA GLY A 56 8.13 12.32 -4.09
C GLY A 56 7.93 13.04 -5.42
N TYR A 57 8.72 12.68 -6.43
CA TYR A 57 8.52 13.16 -7.80
C TYR A 57 7.18 12.72 -8.39
N ALA A 58 6.80 11.45 -8.19
CA ALA A 58 5.49 10.95 -8.64
C ALA A 58 4.32 11.68 -7.97
N ILE A 59 4.41 11.95 -6.66
CA ILE A 59 3.39 12.72 -5.92
C ILE A 59 3.30 14.15 -6.45
N ARG A 60 4.45 14.79 -6.72
CA ARG A 60 4.48 16.14 -7.27
C ARG A 60 3.87 16.21 -8.67
N LEU A 61 4.21 15.25 -9.55
CA LEU A 61 3.60 15.11 -10.88
C LEU A 61 2.10 14.86 -10.77
N TRP A 62 1.68 13.99 -9.87
CA TRP A 62 0.25 13.72 -9.66
C TRP A 62 -0.50 15.01 -9.35
N GLY A 63 0.04 15.84 -8.45
CA GLY A 63 -0.55 17.15 -8.12
C GLY A 63 -0.63 18.09 -9.32
N GLU A 64 0.34 18.05 -10.25
CA GLU A 64 0.34 18.89 -11.45
C GLU A 64 -0.76 18.50 -12.44
N PHE A 65 -0.98 17.19 -12.64
CA PHE A 65 -1.95 16.68 -13.61
C PHE A 65 -3.36 16.50 -13.06
N CYS A 66 -3.53 16.55 -11.74
CA CYS A 66 -4.85 16.39 -11.13
C CYS A 66 -5.72 17.63 -11.33
N THR A 67 -6.95 17.42 -11.76
CA THR A 67 -7.98 18.47 -11.90
C THR A 67 -9.29 18.02 -11.26
N GLU A 68 -10.32 18.85 -11.32
CA GLU A 68 -11.67 18.46 -10.84
C GLU A 68 -12.24 17.26 -11.59
N ASN A 69 -11.90 17.13 -12.87
CA ASN A 69 -12.42 16.10 -13.76
C ASN A 69 -11.38 15.04 -14.13
N GLU A 70 -10.13 15.18 -13.67
CA GLU A 70 -9.06 14.26 -14.00
C GLU A 70 -8.40 13.70 -12.74
N ASN A 71 -8.33 12.38 -12.70
CA ASN A 71 -7.72 11.61 -11.65
C ASN A 71 -6.58 10.78 -12.25
N PRO A 72 -5.37 11.35 -12.34
CA PRO A 72 -4.27 10.68 -13.00
C PRO A 72 -3.76 9.48 -12.18
N VAL A 73 -3.17 8.51 -12.88
CA VAL A 73 -2.28 7.52 -12.28
C VAL A 73 -0.86 7.85 -12.73
N VAL A 74 0.06 8.01 -11.78
CA VAL A 74 1.45 8.35 -12.07
C VAL A 74 2.35 7.20 -11.66
N ILE A 75 3.18 6.74 -12.59
CA ILE A 75 4.17 5.69 -12.38
C ILE A 75 5.55 6.31 -12.53
N ALA A 76 6.33 6.36 -11.46
CA ALA A 76 7.70 6.85 -11.52
C ALA A 76 8.73 5.73 -11.47
N ALA A 77 9.77 5.89 -12.25
CA ALA A 77 10.77 4.90 -12.56
C ALA A 77 12.02 5.03 -11.70
N GLY A 78 12.21 4.12 -10.74
CA GLY A 78 13.49 3.90 -10.10
C GLY A 78 14.22 2.70 -10.70
N LYS A 79 15.52 2.57 -10.43
CA LYS A 79 16.33 1.45 -10.96
C LYS A 79 15.86 0.06 -10.45
N LYS A 80 15.44 0.00 -9.19
CA LYS A 80 14.99 -1.22 -8.51
C LYS A 80 13.59 -1.10 -7.93
N ARG A 81 13.07 0.12 -7.82
CA ARG A 81 11.76 0.42 -7.24
C ARG A 81 10.92 1.21 -8.23
N THR A 82 9.65 0.90 -8.29
CA THR A 82 8.64 1.62 -9.07
C THR A 82 7.63 2.20 -8.11
N ALA A 83 7.39 3.50 -8.14
CA ALA A 83 6.35 4.14 -7.37
C ALA A 83 5.12 4.37 -8.24
N ILE A 84 3.94 4.07 -7.70
CA ILE A 84 2.65 4.27 -8.37
C ILE A 84 1.78 5.12 -7.46
N VAL A 85 1.39 6.30 -7.92
CA VAL A 85 0.58 7.29 -7.18
C VAL A 85 -0.80 7.39 -7.81
N PHE A 86 -1.82 7.33 -6.98
CA PHE A 86 -3.24 7.35 -7.40
C PHE A 86 -4.12 7.88 -6.26
N ARG A 87 -5.43 7.98 -6.46
CA ARG A 87 -6.40 8.32 -5.41
C ARG A 87 -7.12 7.09 -4.88
N ASN A 88 -7.28 7.01 -3.57
CA ASN A 88 -8.12 6.00 -2.95
C ASN A 88 -9.59 6.19 -3.37
N PRO A 89 -10.31 5.15 -3.81
CA PRO A 89 -11.69 5.27 -4.26
C PRO A 89 -12.70 5.57 -3.14
N GLY A 90 -12.38 5.24 -1.89
CA GLY A 90 -13.29 5.45 -0.77
C GLY A 90 -13.19 6.83 -0.13
N THR A 91 -11.99 7.41 -0.08
CA THR A 91 -11.73 8.69 0.62
C THR A 91 -11.33 9.82 -0.32
N GLU A 92 -11.02 9.51 -1.57
CA GLU A 92 -10.46 10.46 -2.55
C GLU A 92 -9.10 11.06 -2.14
N LEU A 93 -8.44 10.49 -1.14
CA LEU A 93 -7.10 10.89 -0.73
C LEU A 93 -6.05 10.29 -1.68
N VAL A 94 -4.99 11.05 -1.89
CA VAL A 94 -3.83 10.56 -2.65
C VAL A 94 -3.11 9.51 -1.84
N THR A 95 -2.88 8.39 -2.46
CA THR A 95 -2.15 7.25 -1.91
C THR A 95 -1.12 6.75 -2.91
N PHE A 96 -0.22 5.90 -2.47
CA PHE A 96 0.79 5.34 -3.34
C PHE A 96 1.15 3.91 -2.94
N ASN A 97 1.76 3.23 -3.88
CA ASN A 97 2.43 1.96 -3.63
C ASN A 97 3.80 1.98 -4.29
N THR A 98 4.76 1.32 -3.66
CA THR A 98 6.07 1.10 -4.23
C THR A 98 6.32 -0.40 -4.34
N VAL A 99 6.92 -0.81 -5.43
CA VAL A 99 7.18 -2.22 -5.71
C VAL A 99 8.58 -2.41 -6.25
N SER A 100 9.28 -3.43 -5.73
CA SER A 100 10.57 -3.85 -6.29
C SER A 100 10.31 -4.63 -7.58
N SER A 101 10.67 -4.04 -8.72
CA SER A 101 10.45 -4.61 -10.05
C SER A 101 11.39 -4.01 -11.08
N SER A 102 11.55 -4.69 -12.21
CA SER A 102 12.27 -4.19 -13.40
C SER A 102 11.48 -3.15 -14.18
N PHE A 103 10.19 -3.00 -13.93
CA PHE A 103 9.29 -2.11 -14.67
C PHE A 103 9.79 -0.66 -14.75
N GLY A 104 10.29 -0.11 -13.63
CA GLY A 104 10.90 1.21 -13.62
C GLY A 104 12.17 1.30 -14.45
N ALA A 105 13.01 0.24 -14.41
CA ALA A 105 14.22 0.19 -15.23
C ALA A 105 13.89 0.13 -16.74
N GLU A 106 12.87 -0.63 -17.12
CA GLU A 106 12.37 -0.69 -18.51
C GLU A 106 11.84 0.70 -18.95
N LEU A 107 11.08 1.40 -18.11
CA LEU A 107 10.60 2.74 -18.39
C LEU A 107 11.76 3.75 -18.58
N ASN A 108 12.78 3.67 -17.73
CA ASN A 108 14.01 4.46 -17.88
C ASN A 108 14.77 4.09 -19.16
N GLY A 109 14.82 2.80 -19.52
CA GLY A 109 15.42 2.32 -20.77
C GLY A 109 14.72 2.86 -22.01
N CYS A 110 13.41 3.14 -21.94
CA CYS A 110 12.66 3.85 -22.97
C CYS A 110 12.90 5.39 -22.97
N GLY A 111 13.70 5.90 -22.03
CA GLY A 111 14.05 7.33 -21.93
C GLY A 111 13.09 8.16 -21.07
N TYR A 112 12.27 7.52 -20.22
CA TYR A 112 11.29 8.20 -19.36
C TYR A 112 11.55 7.94 -17.89
N CYS A 113 11.53 9.01 -17.09
CA CYS A 113 11.57 8.90 -15.62
C CYS A 113 10.19 8.67 -14.99
N ALA A 114 9.12 8.98 -15.71
CA ALA A 114 7.76 8.74 -15.26
C ALA A 114 6.80 8.58 -16.44
N LEU A 115 5.70 7.89 -16.18
CA LEU A 115 4.51 7.79 -17.03
C LEU A 115 3.32 8.37 -16.27
N VAL A 116 2.65 9.34 -16.87
CA VAL A 116 1.39 9.92 -16.38
C VAL A 116 0.26 9.41 -17.26
N ILE A 117 -0.77 8.83 -16.65
CA ILE A 117 -1.94 8.25 -17.33
C ILE A 117 -3.15 9.08 -16.98
N THR A 118 -3.76 9.72 -18.00
CA THR A 118 -4.96 10.56 -17.89
C THR A 118 -6.08 10.02 -18.77
N GLY A 119 -7.29 10.52 -18.54
CA GLY A 119 -8.46 10.11 -19.33
C GLY A 119 -8.86 8.64 -19.12
N HIS A 120 -9.63 8.10 -20.07
CA HIS A 120 -10.09 6.72 -20.07
C HIS A 120 -10.24 6.19 -21.51
N LEU A 121 -9.99 4.89 -21.70
CA LEU A 121 -10.21 4.20 -22.97
C LEU A 121 -11.70 4.02 -23.23
N LYS A 122 -12.11 3.97 -24.50
CA LYS A 122 -13.50 3.72 -24.91
C LYS A 122 -13.98 2.30 -24.57
N ARG A 123 -13.03 1.35 -24.46
CA ARG A 123 -13.26 -0.06 -24.10
C ARG A 123 -12.01 -0.62 -23.47
N SER A 124 -12.09 -1.83 -22.89
CA SER A 124 -10.95 -2.49 -22.27
C SER A 124 -9.72 -2.52 -23.16
N GLY A 125 -8.58 -2.12 -22.62
CA GLY A 125 -7.35 -2.02 -23.39
C GLY A 125 -6.11 -1.92 -22.53
N ALA A 126 -4.99 -1.66 -23.18
CA ALA A 126 -3.68 -1.50 -22.54
C ALA A 126 -2.91 -0.34 -23.18
N VAL A 127 -2.01 0.25 -22.39
CA VAL A 127 -0.93 1.12 -22.85
C VAL A 127 0.30 0.27 -23.10
N VAL A 128 0.89 0.38 -24.27
CA VAL A 128 2.13 -0.31 -24.64
C VAL A 128 3.18 0.73 -24.99
N VAL A 129 4.36 0.62 -24.35
CA VAL A 129 5.55 1.42 -24.62
C VAL A 129 6.66 0.45 -24.98
N ASP A 130 7.04 0.42 -26.25
CA ASP A 130 8.09 -0.44 -26.79
C ASP A 130 9.19 0.43 -27.40
N GLY A 131 10.21 0.71 -26.60
CA GLY A 131 11.27 1.64 -26.98
C GLY A 131 10.71 3.02 -27.34
N VAL A 132 10.76 3.36 -28.63
CA VAL A 132 10.26 4.64 -29.16
C VAL A 132 8.77 4.59 -29.54
N GLU A 133 8.22 3.39 -29.75
CA GLU A 133 6.82 3.21 -30.13
C GLU A 133 5.89 3.25 -28.92
N LYS A 134 4.76 3.91 -29.08
CA LYS A 134 3.75 4.03 -28.03
C LYS A 134 2.38 3.94 -28.68
N HIS A 135 1.54 3.07 -28.16
CA HIS A 135 0.18 2.90 -28.68
C HIS A 135 -0.76 2.31 -27.62
N CYS A 136 -2.05 2.47 -27.84
CA CYS A 136 -3.08 1.79 -27.09
C CYS A 136 -3.53 0.53 -27.83
N VAL A 137 -3.65 -0.57 -27.10
CA VAL A 137 -4.21 -1.83 -27.58
C VAL A 137 -5.63 -1.95 -27.04
N LEU A 138 -6.63 -1.98 -27.92
CA LEU A 138 -8.02 -2.13 -27.51
C LEU A 138 -8.51 -3.54 -27.87
N SER A 139 -9.01 -4.28 -26.87
CA SER A 139 -9.48 -5.65 -27.08
C SER A 139 -10.56 -6.05 -26.08
N GLU A 140 -11.71 -6.50 -26.58
CA GLU A 140 -12.77 -7.07 -25.75
C GLU A 140 -12.34 -8.36 -25.02
N LYS A 141 -11.31 -9.06 -25.51
CA LYS A 141 -10.74 -10.22 -24.84
C LYS A 141 -10.08 -9.90 -23.50
N LEU A 142 -9.75 -8.63 -23.28
CA LEU A 142 -9.17 -8.16 -22.02
C LEU A 142 -10.23 -7.88 -20.95
N ARG A 143 -11.49 -7.64 -21.34
CA ARG A 143 -12.56 -7.39 -20.39
C ARG A 143 -12.82 -8.63 -19.52
N ASN A 144 -12.86 -8.43 -18.22
CA ASN A 144 -12.98 -9.49 -17.21
C ASN A 144 -11.88 -10.58 -17.31
N ALA A 145 -10.80 -10.32 -18.07
CA ALA A 145 -9.68 -11.26 -18.12
C ALA A 145 -8.98 -11.32 -16.77
N ARG A 146 -8.58 -12.52 -16.36
CA ARG A 146 -7.76 -12.76 -15.18
C ARG A 146 -6.34 -12.25 -15.43
N VAL A 147 -5.60 -11.96 -14.37
CA VAL A 147 -4.20 -11.48 -14.48
C VAL A 147 -3.34 -12.44 -15.28
N SER A 148 -3.50 -13.75 -15.08
CA SER A 148 -2.80 -14.79 -15.86
C SER A 148 -3.11 -14.70 -17.37
N GLN A 149 -4.35 -14.42 -17.72
CA GLN A 149 -4.76 -14.27 -19.12
C GLN A 149 -4.23 -12.97 -19.75
N VAL A 150 -4.21 -11.86 -18.97
CA VAL A 150 -3.61 -10.59 -19.40
C VAL A 150 -2.11 -10.76 -19.63
N ASN A 151 -1.41 -11.41 -18.70
CA ASN A 151 0.03 -11.69 -18.82
C ASN A 151 0.32 -12.62 -20.01
N LEU A 152 -0.54 -13.61 -20.26
CA LEU A 152 -0.42 -14.48 -21.44
C LEU A 152 -0.62 -13.70 -22.74
N PHE A 153 -1.56 -12.75 -22.76
CA PHE A 153 -1.81 -11.91 -23.94
C PHE A 153 -0.59 -11.06 -24.30
N PHE A 154 0.12 -10.53 -23.28
CA PHE A 154 1.30 -9.68 -23.45
C PHE A 154 2.65 -10.38 -23.19
N ARG A 155 2.68 -11.72 -23.13
CA ARG A 155 3.85 -12.51 -22.68
C ARG A 155 5.20 -12.19 -23.33
N ASN A 156 5.19 -11.64 -24.55
CA ASN A 156 6.40 -11.31 -25.30
C ASN A 156 6.58 -9.79 -25.48
N CYS A 157 5.80 -8.97 -24.77
CA CYS A 157 5.77 -7.53 -24.98
C CYS A 157 6.54 -6.71 -23.92
N GLY A 158 7.12 -7.36 -22.92
CA GLY A 158 7.88 -6.71 -21.85
C GLY A 158 7.29 -6.92 -20.45
N GLU A 159 7.66 -6.04 -19.52
CA GLU A 159 7.10 -6.01 -18.16
C GLU A 159 5.66 -5.51 -18.18
N CYS A 160 4.79 -6.18 -17.45
CA CYS A 160 3.35 -5.93 -17.48
C CYS A 160 2.81 -5.62 -16.08
N LEU A 161 2.27 -4.43 -15.90
CA LEU A 161 1.39 -4.08 -14.78
C LEU A 161 -0.03 -4.45 -15.23
N ALA A 162 -0.61 -5.51 -14.66
CA ALA A 162 -1.89 -6.07 -15.07
C ALA A 162 -2.96 -5.95 -13.99
N THR A 163 -4.23 -5.80 -14.38
CA THR A 163 -5.39 -5.88 -13.48
C THR A 163 -6.23 -7.12 -13.80
N GLY A 164 -6.92 -7.62 -12.78
CA GLY A 164 -7.88 -8.71 -12.92
C GLY A 164 -9.32 -8.22 -13.14
N PRO A 165 -10.31 -9.14 -13.14
CA PRO A 165 -11.73 -8.82 -13.31
C PRO A 165 -12.28 -7.92 -12.19
N SER A 166 -11.72 -7.92 -11.00
CA SER A 166 -12.12 -7.05 -9.90
C SER A 166 -12.06 -5.56 -10.27
N ALA A 167 -11.06 -5.17 -11.09
CA ALA A 167 -10.92 -3.82 -11.59
C ALA A 167 -12.07 -3.44 -12.53
N ASP A 168 -12.42 -4.32 -13.49
CA ASP A 168 -13.53 -4.10 -14.42
C ASP A 168 -14.87 -3.99 -13.71
N ASN A 169 -15.03 -4.67 -12.58
CA ASN A 169 -16.24 -4.73 -11.78
C ASN A 169 -16.29 -3.68 -10.65
N GLY A 170 -15.30 -2.80 -10.56
CA GLY A 170 -15.30 -1.69 -9.62
C GLY A 170 -15.26 -2.12 -8.16
N ILE A 171 -14.44 -3.13 -7.83
CA ILE A 171 -14.21 -3.55 -6.45
C ILE A 171 -13.27 -2.55 -5.78
N HIS A 172 -13.67 -1.99 -4.63
CA HIS A 172 -12.94 -0.90 -3.96
C HIS A 172 -11.50 -1.29 -3.57
N PHE A 173 -11.28 -2.54 -3.23
CA PHE A 173 -9.95 -3.08 -2.93
C PHE A 173 -9.34 -3.89 -4.09
N ALA A 174 -9.77 -3.57 -5.33
CA ALA A 174 -9.08 -4.11 -6.50
C ALA A 174 -7.63 -3.62 -6.54
N ALA A 175 -6.74 -4.56 -6.80
CA ALA A 175 -5.30 -4.35 -6.89
C ALA A 175 -4.81 -4.55 -8.33
N ALA A 176 -3.54 -4.27 -8.57
CA ALA A 176 -2.84 -4.63 -9.79
C ALA A 176 -1.71 -5.63 -9.46
N CYS A 177 -1.21 -6.29 -10.48
CA CYS A 177 -0.12 -7.26 -10.35
C CYS A 177 1.04 -6.86 -11.25
N LEU A 178 2.25 -6.88 -10.69
CA LEU A 178 3.48 -6.51 -11.38
C LEU A 178 4.59 -7.48 -11.00
N SER A 179 5.24 -8.07 -12.00
CA SER A 179 6.37 -9.00 -11.78
C SER A 179 6.08 -10.09 -10.74
N GLY A 180 4.88 -10.69 -10.79
CA GLY A 180 4.45 -11.74 -9.86
C GLY A 180 4.09 -11.25 -8.44
N LYS A 181 4.04 -9.95 -8.21
CA LYS A 181 3.67 -9.34 -6.91
C LYS A 181 2.35 -8.58 -7.04
N ILE A 182 1.51 -8.67 -6.01
CA ILE A 182 0.34 -7.81 -5.88
C ILE A 182 0.80 -6.42 -5.44
N THR A 183 0.30 -5.40 -6.11
CA THR A 183 0.57 -3.99 -5.79
C THR A 183 -0.71 -3.18 -5.93
N GLY A 184 -0.72 -1.98 -5.39
CA GLY A 184 -1.87 -1.09 -5.54
C GLY A 184 -2.93 -1.29 -4.47
N ARG A 185 -2.56 -1.77 -3.29
CA ARG A 185 -3.39 -1.73 -2.11
C ARG A 185 -3.90 -0.29 -1.91
N GLY A 186 -5.18 -0.13 -1.53
CA GLY A 186 -5.85 1.17 -1.53
C GLY A 186 -6.59 1.50 -2.81
N GLY A 187 -6.76 0.52 -3.74
CA GLY A 187 -7.66 0.61 -4.88
C GLY A 187 -7.03 1.05 -6.21
N LEU A 188 -5.75 0.75 -6.44
CA LEU A 188 -5.14 1.00 -7.76
C LEU A 188 -5.89 0.30 -8.88
N GLY A 189 -6.25 -0.99 -8.68
CA GLY A 189 -7.00 -1.75 -9.67
C GLY A 189 -8.33 -1.08 -10.01
N PHE A 190 -9.04 -0.57 -9.00
CA PHE A 190 -10.27 0.21 -9.20
C PHE A 190 -10.01 1.43 -10.11
N ARG A 191 -8.96 2.22 -9.84
CA ARG A 191 -8.64 3.42 -10.65
C ARG A 191 -8.23 3.09 -12.07
N LEU A 192 -7.52 1.98 -12.27
CA LEU A 192 -7.22 1.49 -13.61
C LEU A 192 -8.48 0.98 -14.33
N GLY A 193 -9.39 0.32 -13.60
CA GLY A 193 -10.69 -0.13 -14.10
C GLY A 193 -11.59 1.02 -14.58
N GLU A 194 -11.67 2.13 -13.82
CA GLU A 194 -12.38 3.36 -14.24
C GLU A 194 -11.84 3.92 -15.56
N LYS A 195 -10.56 3.71 -15.83
CA LYS A 195 -9.91 4.12 -17.09
C LYS A 195 -10.05 3.07 -18.22
N ASN A 196 -10.77 1.97 -17.99
CA ASN A 196 -10.83 0.79 -18.87
C ASN A 196 -9.42 0.23 -19.20
N LEU A 197 -8.45 0.43 -18.30
CA LEU A 197 -7.05 0.08 -18.51
C LEU A 197 -6.72 -1.24 -17.80
N LYS A 198 -6.55 -2.30 -18.59
CA LYS A 198 -6.22 -3.65 -18.11
C LYS A 198 -4.75 -3.87 -17.88
N ALA A 199 -3.91 -3.20 -18.65
CA ALA A 199 -2.48 -3.34 -18.50
C ALA A 199 -1.72 -2.08 -18.91
N VAL A 200 -0.54 -1.92 -18.30
CA VAL A 200 0.54 -1.06 -18.80
C VAL A 200 1.72 -1.97 -19.08
N VAL A 201 2.18 -1.98 -20.33
CA VAL A 201 3.26 -2.86 -20.79
C VAL A 201 4.43 -2.01 -21.24
N ILE A 202 5.61 -2.30 -20.74
CA ILE A 202 6.82 -1.54 -21.07
C ILE A 202 7.94 -2.49 -21.46
N HIS A 203 8.58 -2.19 -22.59
CA HIS A 203 9.74 -2.91 -23.09
C HIS A 203 10.81 -1.94 -23.58
N ALA A 204 12.04 -2.12 -23.09
CA ALA A 204 13.23 -1.41 -23.59
C ALA A 204 14.15 -2.41 -24.29
N ALA A 205 14.38 -2.22 -25.57
CA ALA A 205 15.16 -3.14 -26.39
C ALA A 205 16.63 -3.36 -25.95
N SER A 206 17.11 -2.58 -24.96
CA SER A 206 18.54 -2.54 -24.58
C SER A 206 18.85 -3.14 -23.19
N ILE A 207 17.88 -3.72 -22.46
CA ILE A 207 18.12 -4.18 -21.08
C ILE A 207 18.14 -5.70 -21.02
N ASN A 208 19.25 -6.33 -21.42
CA ASN A 208 19.46 -7.77 -21.24
C ASN A 208 19.99 -8.17 -19.85
N ASP A 209 20.56 -7.22 -19.08
CA ASP A 209 21.32 -7.55 -17.85
C ASP A 209 20.51 -7.43 -16.53
N VAL A 210 19.30 -6.88 -16.53
CA VAL A 210 18.54 -6.64 -15.29
C VAL A 210 17.62 -7.78 -14.90
N ARG A 211 17.31 -8.69 -15.82
CA ARG A 211 16.35 -9.79 -15.59
C ARG A 211 16.86 -10.88 -14.65
N GLU A 212 18.17 -11.08 -14.52
CA GLU A 212 18.75 -12.20 -13.74
C GLU A 212 18.69 -12.03 -12.21
N SER A 213 18.43 -10.82 -11.68
CA SER A 213 18.55 -10.56 -10.25
C SER A 213 17.23 -10.56 -9.45
N ILE A 214 16.07 -10.73 -10.08
CA ILE A 214 14.75 -10.60 -9.44
C ILE A 214 14.11 -11.95 -9.09
N GLU A 215 14.67 -13.07 -9.53
CA GLU A 215 14.17 -14.42 -9.20
C GLU A 215 14.54 -14.93 -7.78
N GLN A 216 14.93 -14.08 -6.86
CA GLN A 216 14.93 -14.50 -5.46
C GLN A 216 13.47 -14.67 -5.01
N ARG A 217 13.01 -15.92 -5.03
CA ARG A 217 11.84 -16.36 -4.29
C ARG A 217 12.05 -15.92 -2.84
N ASP A 218 11.32 -14.87 -2.42
CA ASP A 218 11.13 -14.62 -1.01
C ASP A 218 10.36 -15.82 -0.45
N SER A 219 11.10 -16.86 -0.06
CA SER A 219 10.52 -17.95 0.71
C SER A 219 10.01 -17.31 1.99
N ALA A 220 8.70 -17.27 2.16
CA ALA A 220 8.09 -16.84 3.39
C ALA A 220 8.72 -17.65 4.54
N ASN A 221 9.54 -17.01 5.33
CA ASN A 221 10.16 -17.64 6.48
C ASN A 221 9.10 -17.64 7.59
N LEU A 222 8.22 -18.65 7.58
CA LEU A 222 7.04 -18.73 8.44
C LEU A 222 7.40 -18.74 9.92
N SER A 223 8.60 -19.20 10.30
CA SER A 223 9.04 -19.19 11.69
C SER A 223 9.50 -17.80 12.11
N LEU A 224 10.15 -17.08 11.21
CA LEU A 224 10.48 -15.66 11.45
C LEU A 224 9.19 -14.85 11.62
N LEU A 225 8.15 -15.18 10.86
CA LEU A 225 6.83 -14.56 10.92
C LEU A 225 6.12 -14.83 12.25
N THR A 226 6.11 -16.09 12.72
CA THR A 226 5.52 -16.47 14.02
C THR A 226 6.32 -15.88 15.18
N GLU A 227 7.63 -15.88 15.11
CA GLU A 227 8.50 -15.35 16.15
C GLU A 227 8.47 -13.81 16.18
N GLN A 228 8.44 -13.16 15.05
CA GLN A 228 8.26 -11.70 14.94
C GLN A 228 6.85 -11.28 15.37
N ALA A 229 5.80 -11.96 14.94
CA ALA A 229 4.44 -11.69 15.39
C ALA A 229 4.33 -11.78 16.93
N TYR A 230 5.07 -12.69 17.53
CA TYR A 230 5.05 -12.91 18.97
C TYR A 230 5.90 -11.91 19.77
N ARG A 231 7.08 -11.55 19.23
CA ARG A 231 8.00 -10.60 19.90
C ARG A 231 7.56 -9.16 19.80
N ASN A 232 6.77 -8.83 18.81
CA ASN A 232 6.54 -7.46 18.38
C ASN A 232 5.08 -7.00 18.58
N GLY A 233 4.26 -7.77 19.31
CA GLY A 233 2.86 -7.42 19.53
C GLY A 233 1.99 -7.47 18.25
N TRP A 234 2.44 -8.16 17.22
CA TRP A 234 1.60 -8.55 16.10
C TRP A 234 0.65 -9.67 16.56
N ALA A 235 -0.25 -9.35 17.45
CA ALA A 235 -1.35 -10.24 17.67
C ALA A 235 -2.10 -10.29 16.34
N ALA A 236 -2.13 -11.46 15.73
CA ALA A 236 -3.02 -11.72 14.62
C ALA A 236 -4.42 -11.41 15.11
N VAL A 237 -4.97 -10.27 14.70
CA VAL A 237 -6.33 -9.89 15.03
C VAL A 237 -7.21 -10.72 14.13
N SER A 238 -7.51 -11.95 14.53
CA SER A 238 -8.57 -12.67 13.89
C SER A 238 -9.88 -12.11 14.40
N ASN A 239 -10.72 -11.66 13.49
CA ASN A 239 -12.06 -11.21 13.79
C ASN A 239 -12.13 -10.16 14.89
N PHE A 240 -11.09 -9.34 15.07
CA PHE A 240 -11.13 -8.19 15.96
C PHE A 240 -11.56 -8.49 17.41
N ARG A 241 -12.12 -9.63 17.69
CA ARG A 241 -12.58 -10.12 19.00
C ARG A 241 -12.08 -11.51 19.35
N ARG A 242 -11.48 -12.21 18.37
CA ARG A 242 -10.82 -13.49 18.58
C ARG A 242 -9.34 -13.32 18.35
N ARG A 243 -8.58 -13.49 19.38
CA ARG A 243 -7.15 -13.68 19.26
C ARG A 243 -6.90 -15.03 18.65
N THR A 244 -6.30 -15.05 17.52
CA THR A 244 -5.69 -16.26 17.03
C THR A 244 -4.28 -16.28 17.53
N ASP A 245 -4.01 -17.19 18.45
CA ASP A 245 -2.64 -17.52 18.79
C ASP A 245 -1.93 -17.98 17.51
N PRO A 246 -0.86 -17.30 17.05
CA PRO A 246 -0.06 -17.76 15.91
C PRO A 246 0.47 -19.18 16.08
N ARG A 247 0.54 -19.69 17.36
CA ARG A 247 0.85 -21.08 17.66
C ARG A 247 -0.22 -22.07 17.18
N MET A 248 -1.42 -21.61 16.82
CA MET A 248 -2.43 -22.49 16.21
C MET A 248 -2.09 -22.87 14.78
N PHE A 249 -1.20 -22.17 14.10
CA PHE A 249 -0.46 -22.77 12.99
C PHE A 249 0.46 -23.85 13.57
N HIS A 250 -0.07 -25.02 13.85
CA HIS A 250 0.68 -26.18 14.36
C HIS A 250 1.75 -26.70 13.38
N LEU A 251 2.12 -25.88 12.42
CA LEU A 251 3.13 -26.15 11.45
C LEU A 251 4.45 -25.59 11.94
N THR A 252 5.41 -26.49 12.19
CA THR A 252 6.80 -26.06 12.25
C THR A 252 7.17 -25.45 10.89
N GLU A 253 8.08 -24.45 10.86
CA GLU A 253 8.65 -23.88 9.64
C GLU A 253 9.03 -24.95 8.62
N ARG A 254 9.67 -26.02 9.10
CA ARG A 254 10.10 -27.15 8.28
C ARG A 254 8.93 -27.86 7.59
N GLU A 255 7.81 -28.00 8.25
CA GLU A 255 6.61 -28.64 7.73
C GLU A 255 5.91 -27.73 6.71
N ALA A 256 5.77 -26.42 7.01
CA ALA A 256 5.21 -25.46 6.08
C ALA A 256 6.05 -25.35 4.80
N ASN A 257 7.37 -25.22 4.95
CA ASN A 257 8.30 -25.18 3.83
C ASN A 257 8.25 -26.49 3.03
N ARG A 258 8.10 -27.66 3.69
CA ARG A 258 7.94 -28.95 3.00
C ARG A 258 6.64 -29.02 2.21
N ARG A 259 5.52 -28.57 2.77
CA ARG A 259 4.22 -28.57 2.06
C ARG A 259 4.21 -27.56 0.90
N LEU A 260 4.88 -26.43 1.05
CA LEU A 260 4.99 -25.42 0.01
C LEU A 260 6.09 -25.73 -1.02
N ALA A 261 7.05 -26.61 -0.71
CA ALA A 261 8.14 -26.95 -1.64
C ALA A 261 7.66 -27.56 -2.96
N GLU A 262 6.54 -28.27 -2.93
CA GLU A 262 5.90 -28.88 -4.09
C GLU A 262 4.77 -28.01 -4.68
N TYR A 263 4.49 -26.87 -4.06
CA TYR A 263 3.42 -25.96 -4.47
C TYR A 263 3.82 -25.17 -5.73
N GLN A 264 2.98 -25.22 -6.75
CA GLN A 264 3.24 -24.60 -8.07
C GLN A 264 2.57 -23.22 -8.22
N GLY A 265 2.55 -22.44 -7.16
CA GLY A 265 1.95 -21.10 -7.17
C GLY A 265 2.87 -20.04 -6.56
N LEU A 266 2.36 -18.84 -6.46
CA LEU A 266 3.02 -17.76 -5.71
C LEU A 266 2.90 -18.03 -4.21
N PHE A 267 3.91 -17.62 -3.46
CA PHE A 267 3.89 -17.72 -2.00
C PHE A 267 3.28 -16.45 -1.41
N PRO A 268 2.32 -16.59 -0.48
CA PRO A 268 1.74 -15.44 0.21
C PRO A 268 2.78 -14.76 1.12
N ASP A 269 2.71 -13.43 1.19
CA ASP A 269 3.41 -12.67 2.23
C ASP A 269 2.78 -12.87 3.62
N THR A 270 3.48 -12.40 4.65
CA THR A 270 3.04 -12.53 6.05
C THR A 270 1.64 -12.02 6.30
N ALA A 271 1.35 -10.81 5.83
CA ALA A 271 0.06 -10.19 6.07
C ALA A 271 -1.05 -10.99 5.39
N SER A 272 -0.81 -11.46 4.17
CA SER A 272 -1.73 -12.32 3.42
C SER A 272 -1.96 -13.68 4.12
N VAL A 273 -0.89 -14.30 4.66
CA VAL A 273 -1.03 -15.56 5.43
C VAL A 273 -1.96 -15.37 6.64
N ILE A 274 -1.80 -14.30 7.38
CA ILE A 274 -2.61 -14.03 8.56
C ILE A 274 -4.05 -13.70 8.16
N MET A 275 -4.23 -12.81 7.18
CA MET A 275 -5.54 -12.29 6.83
C MET A 275 -6.41 -13.31 6.07
N LEU A 276 -5.85 -14.10 5.16
CA LEU A 276 -6.57 -15.18 4.46
C LEU A 276 -6.59 -16.49 5.26
N GLY A 277 -5.75 -16.58 6.27
CA GLY A 277 -5.62 -17.74 7.14
C GLY A 277 -6.40 -17.58 8.44
N SER A 278 -5.70 -17.29 9.53
CA SER A 278 -6.29 -17.25 10.89
C SER A 278 -7.43 -16.25 11.04
N ASN A 279 -7.38 -15.12 10.33
CA ASN A 279 -8.49 -14.16 10.33
C ASN A 279 -9.77 -14.72 9.67
N CYS A 280 -9.62 -15.74 8.84
CA CYS A 280 -10.71 -16.46 8.16
C CYS A 280 -10.93 -17.88 8.72
N ASP A 281 -10.48 -18.19 9.93
CA ASP A 281 -10.54 -19.53 10.55
C ASP A 281 -9.90 -20.64 9.68
N CYS A 282 -8.91 -20.32 8.87
CA CYS A 282 -8.17 -21.27 8.04
C CYS A 282 -6.75 -21.43 8.54
N TYR A 283 -6.32 -22.67 8.79
CA TYR A 283 -5.00 -23.00 9.33
C TYR A 283 -4.18 -23.93 8.41
N ASP A 284 -4.72 -24.27 7.25
CA ASP A 284 -4.01 -25.06 6.26
C ASP A 284 -3.26 -24.14 5.28
N ILE A 285 -1.93 -24.22 5.29
CA ILE A 285 -1.06 -23.33 4.50
C ILE A 285 -1.26 -23.46 2.98
N VAL A 286 -1.66 -24.64 2.51
CA VAL A 286 -1.93 -24.86 1.07
C VAL A 286 -3.22 -24.15 0.70
N SER A 287 -4.28 -24.31 1.47
CA SER A 287 -5.54 -23.58 1.26
C SER A 287 -5.35 -22.06 1.32
N ILE A 288 -4.47 -21.56 2.22
CA ILE A 288 -4.14 -20.14 2.30
C ILE A 288 -3.41 -19.69 1.02
N ALA A 289 -2.45 -20.49 0.53
CA ALA A 289 -1.75 -20.20 -0.71
C ALA A 289 -2.67 -20.21 -1.94
N ASP A 290 -3.64 -21.14 -1.99
CA ASP A 290 -4.66 -21.19 -3.05
C ASP A 290 -5.53 -19.94 -3.06
N ARG A 291 -6.01 -19.49 -1.88
CA ARG A 291 -6.76 -18.24 -1.72
C ARG A 291 -5.95 -17.03 -2.17
N PHE A 292 -4.66 -16.98 -1.81
CA PHE A 292 -3.76 -15.91 -2.22
C PHE A 292 -3.59 -15.88 -3.74
N ASN A 293 -3.34 -17.04 -4.37
CA ASN A 293 -3.18 -17.13 -5.83
C ASN A 293 -4.47 -16.77 -6.57
N LEU A 294 -5.63 -17.12 -6.00
CA LEU A 294 -6.91 -16.70 -6.55
C LEU A 294 -7.08 -15.17 -6.45
N CYS A 295 -6.77 -14.55 -5.31
CA CYS A 295 -6.77 -13.10 -5.17
C CYS A 295 -5.85 -12.44 -6.20
N PHE A 296 -4.63 -12.99 -6.38
CA PHE A 296 -3.69 -12.52 -7.40
C PHE A 296 -4.30 -12.56 -8.80
N ASP A 297 -4.87 -13.70 -9.19
CA ASP A 297 -5.40 -13.89 -10.55
C ASP A 297 -6.66 -13.06 -10.81
N LEU A 298 -7.45 -12.81 -9.77
CA LEU A 298 -8.63 -11.94 -9.84
C LEU A 298 -8.30 -10.45 -9.70
N GLY A 299 -7.07 -10.10 -9.32
CA GLY A 299 -6.64 -8.71 -9.08
C GLY A 299 -7.24 -8.11 -7.80
N LEU A 300 -7.42 -8.91 -6.74
CA LEU A 300 -7.88 -8.48 -5.43
C LEU A 300 -6.70 -8.26 -4.47
N ASP A 301 -6.80 -7.28 -3.56
CA ASP A 301 -5.89 -7.17 -2.42
C ASP A 301 -6.19 -8.30 -1.40
N PRO A 302 -5.26 -9.22 -1.15
CA PRO A 302 -5.52 -10.38 -0.28
C PRO A 302 -5.74 -10.00 1.17
N VAL A 303 -5.13 -8.91 1.64
CA VAL A 303 -5.30 -8.40 2.99
C VAL A 303 -6.71 -7.86 3.19
N SER A 304 -7.20 -7.04 2.27
CA SER A 304 -8.57 -6.53 2.30
C SER A 304 -9.59 -7.65 2.11
N THR A 305 -9.32 -8.59 1.19
CA THR A 305 -10.18 -9.76 0.98
C THR A 305 -10.34 -10.58 2.27
N GLY A 306 -9.23 -10.87 2.94
CA GLY A 306 -9.24 -11.59 4.21
C GLY A 306 -9.96 -10.81 5.32
N ASN A 307 -9.83 -9.48 5.34
CA ASN A 307 -10.53 -8.62 6.29
C ASN A 307 -12.05 -8.66 6.08
N VAL A 308 -12.51 -8.57 4.84
CA VAL A 308 -13.94 -8.65 4.49
C VAL A 308 -14.54 -10.01 4.87
N ILE A 309 -13.83 -11.11 4.57
CA ILE A 309 -14.27 -12.46 4.97
C ILE A 309 -14.30 -12.60 6.49
N GLY A 310 -13.27 -12.13 7.19
CA GLY A 310 -13.23 -12.14 8.66
C GLY A 310 -14.36 -11.33 9.28
N TRP A 311 -14.67 -10.15 8.74
CA TRP A 311 -15.81 -9.35 9.14
C TRP A 311 -17.13 -10.09 8.93
N LEU A 312 -17.31 -10.75 7.78
CA LEU A 312 -18.50 -11.53 7.45
C LEU A 312 -18.73 -12.65 8.48
N LEU A 313 -17.67 -13.40 8.82
CA LEU A 313 -17.71 -14.46 9.83
C LEU A 313 -18.05 -13.92 11.22
N ASP A 314 -17.45 -12.79 11.62
CA ASP A 314 -17.72 -12.16 12.91
C ASP A 314 -19.16 -11.60 12.99
N ALA A 315 -19.60 -10.90 11.96
CA ALA A 315 -20.96 -10.36 11.89
C ALA A 315 -22.04 -11.45 11.93
N SER A 316 -21.76 -12.61 11.32
CA SER A 316 -22.64 -13.78 11.41
C SER A 316 -22.70 -14.36 12.83
N ARG A 317 -21.56 -14.49 13.51
CA ARG A 317 -21.51 -14.98 14.90
C ARG A 317 -22.23 -14.06 15.89
N ARG A 318 -22.17 -12.76 15.63
CA ARG A 318 -22.88 -11.74 16.42
C ARG A 318 -24.35 -11.60 16.03
N ASN A 319 -24.84 -12.39 15.07
CA ASN A 319 -26.19 -12.29 14.50
C ASN A 319 -26.54 -10.93 13.90
N VAL A 320 -25.55 -10.17 13.45
CA VAL A 320 -25.75 -8.92 12.68
C VAL A 320 -26.23 -9.24 11.27
N ILE A 321 -25.70 -10.31 10.70
CA ILE A 321 -26.12 -10.88 9.41
C ILE A 321 -26.37 -12.38 9.55
N ASN A 322 -27.20 -12.94 8.68
CA ASN A 322 -27.46 -14.37 8.69
C ASN A 322 -26.87 -15.03 7.43
N ILE A 323 -25.78 -15.77 7.61
CA ILE A 323 -25.16 -16.63 6.58
C ILE A 323 -25.11 -18.07 7.11
N THR A 324 -26.19 -18.79 6.92
CA THR A 324 -26.29 -20.15 7.44
C THR A 324 -25.32 -21.09 6.70
N GLY A 325 -24.49 -21.83 7.46
CA GLY A 325 -23.62 -22.89 6.95
C GLY A 325 -22.30 -22.42 6.32
N PHE A 326 -21.99 -21.12 6.29
CA PHE A 326 -20.70 -20.63 5.82
C PHE A 326 -19.67 -20.66 6.97
N THR A 327 -18.52 -21.29 6.73
CA THR A 327 -17.39 -21.34 7.67
C THR A 327 -16.10 -21.04 6.93
N GLY A 328 -15.11 -20.50 7.64
CA GLY A 328 -13.79 -20.21 7.05
C GLY A 328 -12.96 -21.46 6.77
N GLU A 329 -13.30 -22.59 7.37
CA GLU A 329 -12.66 -23.90 7.13
C GLU A 329 -13.08 -24.51 5.79
N ASP A 330 -14.29 -24.17 5.30
CA ASP A 330 -14.75 -24.61 3.99
C ASP A 330 -14.02 -23.88 2.88
N SER A 331 -12.92 -24.48 2.41
CA SER A 331 -12.05 -23.84 1.41
C SER A 331 -12.77 -23.61 0.08
N GLU A 332 -13.65 -24.51 -0.34
CA GLU A 332 -14.39 -24.37 -1.60
C GLU A 332 -15.40 -23.21 -1.53
N ALA A 333 -16.16 -23.10 -0.45
CA ALA A 333 -17.10 -22.00 -0.23
C ALA A 333 -16.37 -20.66 -0.14
N VAL A 334 -15.20 -20.59 0.52
CA VAL A 334 -14.41 -19.37 0.61
C VAL A 334 -13.82 -18.98 -0.76
N MET A 335 -13.30 -19.94 -1.53
CA MET A 335 -12.80 -19.69 -2.88
C MET A 335 -13.92 -19.17 -3.80
N GLN A 336 -15.11 -19.76 -3.74
CA GLN A 336 -16.28 -19.28 -4.49
C GLN A 336 -16.66 -17.85 -4.06
N LEU A 337 -16.63 -17.55 -2.76
CA LEU A 337 -16.91 -16.20 -2.27
C LEU A 337 -15.92 -15.16 -2.78
N ILE A 338 -14.63 -15.51 -2.87
CA ILE A 338 -13.58 -14.64 -3.45
C ILE A 338 -13.87 -14.37 -4.94
N GLU A 339 -14.25 -15.41 -5.70
CA GLU A 339 -14.70 -15.25 -7.09
C GLU A 339 -15.92 -14.33 -7.19
N ASP A 340 -16.93 -14.57 -6.35
CA ASP A 340 -18.15 -13.78 -6.32
C ASP A 340 -17.88 -12.31 -5.98
N MET A 341 -16.95 -12.02 -5.09
CA MET A 341 -16.50 -10.65 -4.83
C MET A 341 -15.91 -10.00 -6.07
N ALA A 342 -14.95 -10.66 -6.72
CA ALA A 342 -14.30 -10.11 -7.91
C ALA A 342 -15.26 -9.88 -9.08
N MET A 343 -16.25 -10.75 -9.23
CA MET A 343 -17.25 -10.68 -10.31
C MET A 343 -18.50 -9.89 -9.93
N ARG A 344 -18.59 -9.37 -8.72
CA ARG A 344 -19.78 -8.71 -8.15
C ARG A 344 -21.06 -9.55 -8.26
N SER A 345 -20.95 -10.84 -8.04
CA SER A 345 -22.08 -11.76 -8.08
C SER A 345 -22.61 -12.07 -6.69
N GLY A 346 -23.90 -12.30 -6.56
CA GLY A 346 -24.53 -12.66 -5.29
C GLY A 346 -24.20 -11.73 -4.13
N ILE A 347 -23.88 -12.31 -2.97
CA ILE A 347 -23.42 -11.58 -1.78
C ILE A 347 -22.07 -10.90 -2.01
N GLY A 348 -21.23 -11.48 -2.88
CA GLY A 348 -19.94 -10.91 -3.25
C GLY A 348 -20.04 -9.51 -3.82
N GLY A 349 -21.15 -9.19 -4.50
CA GLY A 349 -21.39 -7.85 -5.03
C GLY A 349 -21.45 -6.75 -3.97
N ILE A 350 -21.93 -7.09 -2.77
CA ILE A 350 -21.99 -6.16 -1.63
C ILE A 350 -20.65 -6.16 -0.90
N LEU A 351 -20.06 -7.33 -0.69
CA LEU A 351 -18.78 -7.52 0.01
C LEU A 351 -17.63 -6.78 -0.70
N GLY A 352 -17.66 -6.68 -2.02
CA GLY A 352 -16.69 -5.93 -2.82
C GLY A 352 -16.62 -4.42 -2.53
N SER A 353 -17.52 -3.90 -1.68
CA SER A 353 -17.50 -2.50 -1.22
C SER A 353 -16.63 -2.27 0.03
N GLY A 354 -16.10 -3.33 0.65
CA GLY A 354 -15.22 -3.27 1.81
C GLY A 354 -15.92 -3.13 3.15
N THR A 355 -15.18 -3.36 4.25
CA THR A 355 -15.72 -3.44 5.62
C THR A 355 -16.29 -2.11 6.12
N GLY A 356 -15.73 -0.99 5.71
CA GLY A 356 -16.23 0.33 6.09
C GLY A 356 -17.67 0.57 5.62
N PHE A 357 -17.97 0.20 4.38
CA PHE A 357 -19.32 0.27 3.83
C PHE A 357 -20.25 -0.76 4.48
N LEU A 358 -19.79 -1.99 4.61
CA LEU A 358 -20.57 -3.11 5.16
C LEU A 358 -21.01 -2.83 6.59
N ALA A 359 -20.10 -2.46 7.47
CA ALA A 359 -20.35 -2.16 8.86
C ALA A 359 -21.34 -0.99 9.02
N SER A 360 -21.14 0.08 8.23
CA SER A 360 -22.05 1.23 8.24
C SER A 360 -23.45 0.85 7.75
N SER A 361 -23.55 0.00 6.73
CA SER A 361 -24.84 -0.45 6.18
C SER A 361 -25.62 -1.35 7.16
N CYS A 362 -24.93 -2.06 8.05
CA CYS A 362 -25.53 -2.88 9.08
C CYS A 362 -25.74 -2.14 10.42
N SER A 363 -25.55 -0.82 10.48
CA SER A 363 -25.57 -0.02 11.72
C SER A 363 -24.58 -0.52 12.79
N ASP A 364 -23.47 -1.11 12.37
CA ASP A 364 -22.42 -1.70 13.18
C ASP A 364 -21.06 -1.06 12.88
N ALA A 365 -21.04 0.27 12.73
CA ALA A 365 -19.85 1.03 12.31
C ALA A 365 -18.62 0.76 13.20
N ALA A 366 -18.82 0.47 14.48
CA ALA A 366 -17.77 0.11 15.42
C ALA A 366 -17.04 -1.20 15.07
N SER A 367 -17.65 -2.07 14.26
CA SER A 367 -17.01 -3.30 13.78
C SER A 367 -16.19 -3.11 12.50
N SER A 368 -16.13 -1.90 11.95
CA SER A 368 -15.31 -1.59 10.79
C SER A 368 -13.83 -1.55 11.17
N PHE A 369 -13.03 -2.32 10.46
CA PHE A 369 -11.57 -2.29 10.58
C PHE A 369 -10.93 -1.69 9.34
N CYS A 370 -11.29 -0.44 9.11
CA CYS A 370 -10.92 0.34 7.96
C CYS A 370 -10.38 1.69 8.44
N ILE A 371 -9.23 2.10 7.92
CA ILE A 371 -8.64 3.41 8.12
C ILE A 371 -8.46 4.04 6.74
N HIS A 372 -8.88 5.29 6.58
CA HIS A 372 -8.80 6.02 5.32
C HIS A 372 -9.37 5.24 4.10
N GLY A 373 -10.46 4.49 4.31
CA GLY A 373 -11.11 3.72 3.24
C GLY A 373 -10.33 2.46 2.81
N VAL A 374 -9.38 2.02 3.63
CA VAL A 374 -8.59 0.82 3.38
C VAL A 374 -8.64 -0.08 4.61
N GLU A 375 -8.88 -1.36 4.41
CA GLU A 375 -8.94 -2.35 5.48
C GLU A 375 -7.61 -2.43 6.22
N CYS A 376 -7.66 -2.52 7.55
CA CYS A 376 -6.47 -2.69 8.37
C CYS A 376 -5.75 -4.01 8.05
N GLY A 377 -4.44 -3.99 8.15
CA GLY A 377 -3.62 -5.20 8.14
C GLY A 377 -3.63 -5.92 9.49
N PRO A 378 -2.87 -7.02 9.64
CA PRO A 378 -2.85 -7.87 10.83
C PRO A 378 -2.03 -7.25 11.97
N VAL A 379 -2.33 -6.02 12.37
CA VAL A 379 -1.62 -5.29 13.43
C VAL A 379 -2.57 -4.95 14.55
N ASP A 380 -2.27 -5.41 15.76
CA ASP A 380 -2.97 -4.95 16.96
C ASP A 380 -2.31 -3.66 17.48
N PHE A 381 -3.01 -2.55 17.35
CA PHE A 381 -2.51 -1.24 17.74
C PHE A 381 -2.27 -1.09 19.25
N ARG A 382 -2.88 -1.96 20.07
CA ARG A 382 -2.63 -1.98 21.52
C ARG A 382 -1.23 -2.49 21.85
N GLY A 383 -0.66 -3.33 20.97
CA GLY A 383 0.73 -3.79 21.07
C GLY A 383 1.76 -2.78 20.55
N SER A 384 1.33 -1.78 19.76
CA SER A 384 2.23 -0.76 19.19
C SER A 384 1.51 0.56 18.93
N PHE A 385 1.65 1.50 19.85
CA PHE A 385 1.07 2.83 19.70
C PHE A 385 1.66 3.63 18.53
N ALA A 386 2.91 3.35 18.17
CA ALA A 386 3.52 3.94 16.97
C ALA A 386 2.80 3.47 15.70
N SER A 387 2.41 2.18 15.64
CA SER A 387 1.61 1.67 14.51
C SER A 387 0.23 2.29 14.44
N ALA A 388 -0.41 2.54 15.58
CA ALA A 388 -1.71 3.22 15.63
C ALA A 388 -1.63 4.63 15.04
N LEU A 389 -0.63 5.41 15.48
CA LEU A 389 -0.39 6.76 14.96
C LEU A 389 -0.06 6.75 13.47
N ASN A 390 0.89 5.90 13.07
CA ASN A 390 1.33 5.80 11.69
C ASN A 390 0.16 5.45 10.76
N SER A 391 -0.65 4.47 11.13
CA SER A 391 -1.82 4.07 10.33
C SER A 391 -2.88 5.15 10.23
N ALA A 392 -3.08 5.94 11.29
CA ALA A 392 -4.06 7.02 11.30
C ALA A 392 -3.56 8.30 10.61
N ALA A 393 -2.26 8.56 10.64
CA ALA A 393 -1.65 9.77 10.10
C ALA A 393 -1.35 9.66 8.60
N GLU A 394 -1.13 8.44 8.11
CA GLU A 394 -0.71 8.19 6.74
C GLU A 394 -1.87 7.73 5.86
N ASN A 395 -1.95 8.31 4.67
CA ASN A 395 -2.90 7.89 3.63
C ASN A 395 -2.32 6.81 2.71
N TYR A 396 -1.28 6.14 3.14
CA TYR A 396 -0.60 5.05 2.47
C TYR A 396 -0.27 3.96 3.50
N PHE A 397 0.03 2.74 3.03
CA PHE A 397 0.34 1.65 3.94
C PHE A 397 1.73 1.84 4.52
N PRO A 398 1.85 2.00 5.83
CA PRO A 398 3.14 2.11 6.46
C PRO A 398 3.90 0.79 6.28
N VAL A 399 5.12 0.89 5.80
CA VAL A 399 6.08 -0.18 5.99
C VAL A 399 6.50 -0.08 7.45
N PHE A 400 5.94 -0.95 8.27
CA PHE A 400 6.22 -0.94 9.68
C PHE A 400 7.57 -1.58 9.96
N PHE A 401 8.52 -0.76 10.38
CA PHE A 401 9.82 -1.25 10.87
C PHE A 401 9.74 -1.41 12.37
N GLU A 402 9.72 -2.65 12.81
CA GLU A 402 9.81 -2.95 14.22
C GLU A 402 11.18 -2.62 14.76
N MET A 403 11.22 -1.59 15.53
CA MET A 403 12.29 -1.39 16.48
C MET A 403 11.92 -2.16 17.74
N GLU A 404 12.90 -2.84 18.37
CA GLU A 404 12.70 -3.66 19.56
C GLU A 404 11.63 -3.09 20.49
N SER A 405 10.65 -3.90 20.85
CA SER A 405 9.38 -3.58 21.49
C SER A 405 9.42 -2.58 22.67
N GLY A 406 10.55 -2.47 23.35
CA GLY A 406 10.73 -1.54 24.47
C GLY A 406 10.90 -0.07 24.11
N LEU A 407 11.34 0.27 22.91
CA LEU A 407 11.61 1.65 22.49
C LEU A 407 10.37 2.31 21.89
N CYS A 408 9.61 1.59 21.09
CA CYS A 408 8.37 2.10 20.49
C CYS A 408 7.30 2.41 21.54
N SER A 409 7.27 1.65 22.67
CA SER A 409 6.31 1.89 23.75
C SER A 409 6.63 3.11 24.59
N LYS A 410 7.90 3.53 24.69
CA LYS A 410 8.32 4.68 25.50
C LYS A 410 8.20 6.02 24.80
N HIS A 411 8.35 6.06 23.47
CA HIS A 411 8.34 7.30 22.66
C HIS A 411 7.64 7.08 21.33
N PRO A 412 6.36 6.67 21.32
CA PRO A 412 5.69 6.25 20.09
C PRO A 412 5.62 7.37 19.05
N VAL A 413 5.36 8.60 19.46
CA VAL A 413 5.26 9.78 18.57
C VAL A 413 6.59 10.03 17.85
N PHE A 414 7.70 10.01 18.60
CA PHE A 414 9.03 10.22 18.03
C PHE A 414 9.36 9.17 16.96
N TRP A 415 9.08 7.91 17.27
CA TRP A 415 9.36 6.80 16.35
C TRP A 415 8.46 6.84 15.11
N THR A 416 7.20 7.23 15.26
CA THR A 416 6.30 7.43 14.13
C THR A 416 6.85 8.48 13.18
N VAL A 417 7.14 9.68 13.68
CA VAL A 417 7.66 10.77 12.85
C VAL A 417 8.97 10.43 12.14
N LEU A 418 9.88 9.77 12.86
CA LEU A 418 11.15 9.34 12.28
C LEU A 418 10.96 8.27 11.21
N ASN A 419 10.10 7.29 11.46
CA ASN A 419 9.80 6.21 10.51
C ASN A 419 9.19 6.77 9.22
N GLU A 420 8.21 7.65 9.33
CA GLU A 420 7.58 8.31 8.19
C GLU A 420 8.60 9.07 7.34
N ASP A 421 9.45 9.89 7.98
CA ASP A 421 10.50 10.65 7.28
C ASP A 421 11.49 9.73 6.55
N LEU A 422 11.93 8.66 7.19
CA LEU A 422 12.89 7.74 6.60
C LEU A 422 12.26 6.90 5.47
N VAL A 423 11.06 6.37 5.68
CA VAL A 423 10.36 5.56 4.66
C VAL A 423 10.09 6.40 3.42
N LEU A 424 9.46 7.56 3.58
CA LEU A 424 9.17 8.47 2.46
C LEU A 424 10.45 8.92 1.75
N GLY A 425 11.51 9.18 2.51
CA GLY A 425 12.80 9.58 1.96
C GLY A 425 13.46 8.49 1.15
N TYR A 426 13.60 7.28 1.68
CA TYR A 426 14.21 6.17 0.96
C TYR A 426 13.41 5.76 -0.28
N GLU A 427 12.07 5.67 -0.16
CA GLU A 427 11.21 5.41 -1.31
C GLU A 427 11.36 6.49 -2.40
N SER A 428 11.52 7.74 -2.00
CA SER A 428 11.70 8.87 -2.92
C SER A 428 13.07 8.87 -3.60
N LEU A 429 14.06 8.31 -2.91
CA LEU A 429 15.41 8.09 -3.48
C LEU A 429 15.51 6.79 -4.31
N GLY A 430 14.44 5.99 -4.37
CA GLY A 430 14.40 4.71 -5.09
C GLY A 430 15.17 3.59 -4.38
N LEU A 431 15.33 3.72 -3.06
CA LEU A 431 15.96 2.74 -2.18
C LEU A 431 14.89 1.91 -1.46
N ASP A 432 15.28 0.74 -0.99
CA ASP A 432 14.39 -0.11 -0.19
C ASP A 432 14.45 0.28 1.28
N PRO A 433 13.38 0.88 1.84
CA PRO A 433 13.39 1.36 3.23
C PRO A 433 13.67 0.24 4.23
N GLU A 434 13.14 -0.97 3.98
CA GLU A 434 13.33 -2.09 4.88
C GLU A 434 14.82 -2.44 5.02
N THR A 435 15.52 -2.57 3.90
CA THR A 435 16.96 -2.86 3.89
C THR A 435 17.77 -1.73 4.54
N GLU A 436 17.47 -0.48 4.18
CA GLU A 436 18.21 0.68 4.68
C GLU A 436 18.01 0.88 6.18
N ILE A 437 16.78 0.81 6.68
CA ILE A 437 16.47 1.00 8.09
C ILE A 437 16.97 -0.18 8.94
N ARG A 438 16.85 -1.42 8.46
CA ARG A 438 17.44 -2.59 9.15
C ARG A 438 18.93 -2.45 9.33
N THR A 439 19.65 -1.95 8.33
CA THR A 439 21.08 -1.67 8.43
C THR A 439 21.37 -0.64 9.54
N LEU A 440 20.59 0.43 9.60
CA LEU A 440 20.69 1.45 10.65
C LEU A 440 20.37 0.87 12.04
N THR A 441 19.31 0.08 12.17
CA THR A 441 18.87 -0.50 13.45
C THR A 441 19.85 -1.54 13.98
N THR A 442 20.42 -2.38 13.14
CA THR A 442 21.42 -3.39 13.57
C THR A 442 22.67 -2.76 14.17
N VAL A 443 23.16 -1.68 13.55
CA VAL A 443 24.33 -0.92 14.06
C VAL A 443 23.98 -0.16 15.34
N SER A 444 22.74 0.30 15.47
CA SER A 444 22.28 1.19 16.53
C SER A 444 21.79 0.45 17.78
N ALA A 445 21.19 -0.74 17.62
CA ALA A 445 20.77 -1.57 18.75
C ALA A 445 21.94 -1.94 19.68
N LEU A 446 23.14 -2.17 19.11
CA LEU A 446 24.37 -2.38 19.87
C LEU A 446 24.81 -1.13 20.66
N LYS A 447 24.52 0.07 20.17
CA LYS A 447 24.89 1.34 20.80
C LYS A 447 23.84 1.85 21.80
N LEU A 448 22.55 1.54 21.56
CA LEU A 448 21.44 1.95 22.43
C LEU A 448 21.39 1.17 23.74
N LYS A 449 21.88 -0.08 23.78
CA LYS A 449 22.00 -0.85 25.04
C LYS A 449 22.88 -0.15 26.10
N HIS A 450 23.74 0.77 25.69
CA HIS A 450 24.70 1.45 26.56
C HIS A 450 24.49 2.95 26.74
N ALA A 451 23.54 3.55 26.01
CA ALA A 451 23.26 4.98 26.08
C ALA A 451 21.82 5.21 26.51
N GLY A 452 21.62 5.78 27.67
CA GLY A 452 20.27 6.19 28.11
C GLY A 452 19.52 6.90 26.99
N SER A 453 18.24 6.54 26.80
CA SER A 453 17.36 6.92 25.70
C SER A 453 17.04 8.41 25.66
N SER A 454 17.96 9.26 25.26
CA SER A 454 17.62 10.65 24.98
C SER A 454 17.29 10.81 23.50
N GLU A 455 16.21 11.53 23.20
CA GLU A 455 15.79 11.94 21.86
C GLU A 455 16.96 12.48 21.01
N LYS A 456 17.87 13.22 21.63
CA LYS A 456 19.09 13.74 21.02
C LYS A 456 20.02 12.65 20.50
N TYR A 457 20.07 11.51 21.18
CA TYR A 457 20.91 10.37 20.81
C TYR A 457 20.27 9.58 19.65
N ALA A 458 18.96 9.38 19.72
CA ALA A 458 18.21 8.73 18.66
C ALA A 458 18.29 9.53 17.35
N LYS A 459 18.13 10.84 17.39
CA LYS A 459 18.34 11.73 16.23
C LYS A 459 19.71 11.56 15.58
N LYS A 460 20.76 11.40 16.38
CA LYS A 460 22.13 11.24 15.89
C LYS A 460 22.39 9.86 15.30
N ILE A 461 21.82 8.82 15.89
CA ILE A 461 22.06 7.42 15.48
C ILE A 461 21.25 7.06 14.25
N PHE A 462 19.99 7.46 14.20
CA PHE A 462 19.07 7.12 13.09
C PHE A 462 19.14 8.08 11.90
N GLY A 463 20.12 9.01 11.92
CA GLY A 463 20.35 9.87 10.76
C GLY A 463 19.15 10.79 10.42
N TRP A 464 18.37 11.23 11.42
CA TRP A 464 17.26 12.17 11.19
C TRP A 464 17.72 13.50 10.54
N ASN A 465 18.99 13.74 10.50
CA ASN A 465 19.59 14.84 9.73
C ASN A 465 20.17 14.37 8.40
N SER A 466 19.84 13.14 7.95
CA SER A 466 20.27 12.63 6.64
C SER A 466 19.46 13.27 5.51
N ASP A 467 20.02 13.26 4.31
CA ASP A 467 19.32 13.71 3.09
C ASP A 467 18.00 12.93 2.87
N ALA A 468 17.97 11.65 3.25
CA ALA A 468 16.75 10.84 3.17
C ALA A 468 15.65 11.37 4.10
N ALA A 469 15.95 11.66 5.36
CA ALA A 469 14.96 12.19 6.29
C ALA A 469 14.50 13.60 5.91
N GLU A 470 15.37 14.44 5.35
CA GLU A 470 15.00 15.76 4.84
C GLU A 470 14.06 15.63 3.62
N THR A 471 14.42 14.76 2.68
CA THR A 471 13.57 14.46 1.52
C THR A 471 12.21 13.94 1.98
N GLY A 472 12.18 13.01 2.93
CA GLY A 472 10.94 12.45 3.47
C GLY A 472 10.03 13.50 4.13
N ARG A 473 10.59 14.42 4.91
CA ARG A 473 9.83 15.54 5.47
C ARG A 473 9.19 16.42 4.39
N ASN A 474 9.95 16.72 3.32
CA ASN A 474 9.43 17.49 2.19
C ASN A 474 8.29 16.75 1.48
N VAL A 475 8.43 15.43 1.29
CA VAL A 475 7.40 14.58 0.67
C VAL A 475 6.17 14.47 1.58
N TRP A 476 6.36 14.31 2.90
CA TRP A 476 5.27 14.31 3.86
C TRP A 476 4.47 15.61 3.81
N GLN A 477 5.15 16.78 3.79
CA GLN A 477 4.50 18.09 3.69
C GLN A 477 3.71 18.23 2.38
N LEU A 478 4.30 17.79 1.26
CA LEU A 478 3.65 17.81 -0.05
C LEU A 478 2.39 16.94 -0.06
N LEU A 479 2.49 15.69 0.39
CA LEU A 479 1.39 14.73 0.41
C LEU A 479 0.24 15.20 1.29
N ASN A 480 0.55 15.65 2.50
CA ASN A 480 -0.47 16.15 3.44
C ASN A 480 -1.11 17.46 2.96
N GLY A 481 -0.32 18.35 2.35
CA GLY A 481 -0.85 19.55 1.71
C GLY A 481 -1.85 19.22 0.60
N ILE A 482 -1.51 18.28 -0.29
CA ILE A 482 -2.42 17.81 -1.35
C ILE A 482 -3.68 17.18 -0.74
N ASN A 483 -3.54 16.30 0.23
CA ASN A 483 -4.63 15.57 0.85
C ASN A 483 -5.56 16.50 1.66
N GLY A 484 -5.04 17.55 2.28
CA GLY A 484 -5.82 18.57 2.95
C GLY A 484 -6.76 19.37 2.01
N VAL A 485 -6.49 19.35 0.69
CA VAL A 485 -7.37 19.94 -0.34
C VAL A 485 -8.28 18.90 -0.99
N ALA A 486 -7.83 17.64 -1.03
CA ALA A 486 -8.52 16.57 -1.75
C ALA A 486 -9.77 16.07 -1.01
N GLY A 487 -9.78 16.04 0.32
CA GLY A 487 -10.88 15.49 1.10
C GLY A 487 -10.79 15.79 2.59
N LYS A 488 -11.74 15.26 3.36
CA LYS A 488 -11.67 15.27 4.83
C LYS A 488 -10.77 14.13 5.28
N ILE A 489 -9.64 14.45 5.86
CA ILE A 489 -8.82 13.45 6.54
C ILE A 489 -9.43 13.24 7.92
N GLU A 490 -9.94 12.04 8.19
CA GLU A 490 -10.36 11.63 9.53
C GLU A 490 -9.20 10.87 10.19
N TYR A 491 -8.51 11.54 11.10
CA TYR A 491 -7.45 10.90 11.89
C TYR A 491 -8.08 10.06 12.99
N LYS A 492 -8.35 8.81 12.70
CA LYS A 492 -8.92 7.88 13.66
C LYS A 492 -8.40 6.46 13.43
N ILE A 493 -8.42 5.68 14.47
CA ILE A 493 -8.27 4.22 14.42
C ILE A 493 -9.62 3.59 14.78
N PRO A 494 -9.85 2.31 14.47
CA PRO A 494 -11.07 1.61 14.88
C PRO A 494 -11.32 1.73 16.38
N ASP A 495 -12.56 2.01 16.76
CA ASP A 495 -12.98 2.26 18.16
C ASP A 495 -12.62 1.10 19.10
N TYR A 496 -12.60 -0.12 18.59
CA TYR A 496 -12.19 -1.31 19.31
C TYR A 496 -10.84 -1.14 20.04
N PHE A 497 -9.83 -0.55 19.38
CA PHE A 497 -8.51 -0.37 19.99
C PHE A 497 -8.45 0.75 21.04
N ILE A 498 -9.50 1.59 21.10
CA ILE A 498 -9.61 2.71 22.03
C ILE A 498 -10.43 2.29 23.26
N THR A 499 -11.42 1.41 23.08
CA THR A 499 -12.43 1.09 24.11
C THR A 499 -12.24 -0.27 24.77
N ASP A 500 -11.63 -1.24 24.08
CA ASP A 500 -11.49 -2.60 24.58
C ASP A 500 -10.08 -2.82 25.15
N SER A 501 -10.03 -2.98 26.47
CA SER A 501 -8.79 -3.31 27.19
C SER A 501 -8.55 -4.80 27.11
N ASP A 502 -7.42 -5.18 26.54
CA ASP A 502 -7.04 -6.57 26.42
C ASP A 502 -6.19 -7.04 27.60
N SER A 503 -6.63 -8.12 28.25
CA SER A 503 -5.97 -8.72 29.41
C SER A 503 -4.69 -9.51 29.10
N ASP A 504 -4.41 -9.82 27.83
CA ASP A 504 -3.25 -10.63 27.44
C ASP A 504 -1.99 -9.81 27.15
N PHE A 505 -2.10 -8.49 27.08
CA PHE A 505 -0.92 -7.64 27.12
C PHE A 505 -0.41 -7.50 28.55
N PRO A 506 0.93 -7.38 28.76
CA PRO A 506 1.53 -7.23 30.09
C PRO A 506 0.98 -6.06 30.91
N GLU A 507 0.42 -5.07 30.24
CA GLU A 507 -0.38 -3.99 30.81
C GLU A 507 -1.68 -3.89 29.98
N PRO A 508 -2.87 -3.90 30.61
CA PRO A 508 -4.12 -3.74 29.88
C PRO A 508 -4.08 -2.39 29.16
N ALA A 509 -3.88 -2.45 27.85
CA ALA A 509 -3.64 -1.27 27.06
C ALA A 509 -4.86 -1.00 26.16
N VAL A 510 -5.42 0.17 26.32
CA VAL A 510 -6.16 0.85 25.26
C VAL A 510 -5.24 1.88 24.65
N VAL A 511 -5.36 2.11 23.34
CA VAL A 511 -4.56 3.12 22.67
C VAL A 511 -5.03 4.51 23.13
N PRO A 512 -4.21 5.31 23.81
CA PRO A 512 -4.56 6.68 24.23
C PRO A 512 -4.47 7.64 23.03
N PHE A 513 -5.25 7.36 21.98
CA PHE A 513 -5.07 7.89 20.64
C PHE A 513 -5.11 9.42 20.59
N SER A 514 -6.09 10.06 21.19
CA SER A 514 -6.22 11.53 21.14
C SER A 514 -4.98 12.25 21.67
N ARG A 515 -4.45 11.80 22.83
CA ARG A 515 -3.22 12.40 23.40
C ARG A 515 -2.02 12.19 22.48
N LEU A 516 -1.83 10.97 21.98
CA LEU A 516 -0.69 10.66 21.11
C LEU A 516 -0.78 11.43 19.80
N PHE A 517 -1.98 11.62 19.28
CA PHE A 517 -2.19 12.36 18.06
C PHE A 517 -1.92 13.87 18.24
N ASP A 518 -2.31 14.46 19.37
CA ASP A 518 -1.99 15.85 19.70
C ASP A 518 -0.47 16.07 19.83
N GLU A 519 0.24 15.14 20.47
CA GLU A 519 1.72 15.13 20.55
C GLU A 519 2.34 15.00 19.16
N TYR A 520 1.83 14.09 18.32
CA TYR A 520 2.27 13.90 16.93
C TYR A 520 2.11 15.18 16.11
N MET A 521 0.93 15.80 16.16
CA MET A 521 0.65 17.05 15.45
C MET A 521 1.55 18.19 15.91
N THR A 522 1.87 18.23 17.21
CA THR A 522 2.80 19.21 17.77
C THR A 522 4.22 18.98 17.24
N MET A 523 4.67 17.73 17.17
CA MET A 523 6.01 17.37 16.69
C MET A 523 6.16 17.61 15.18
N ARG A 524 5.12 17.32 14.39
CA ARG A 524 5.09 17.61 12.94
C ARG A 524 5.09 19.11 12.63
N GLY A 525 4.68 19.94 13.58
CA GLY A 525 4.75 21.41 13.51
C GLY A 525 3.74 22.05 12.55
N TYR A 526 3.14 23.07 13.04
CA TYR A 526 2.30 24.18 12.59
C TYR A 526 1.58 24.19 11.23
N LEU A 527 1.98 23.47 10.19
CA LEU A 527 1.29 23.48 8.88
C LEU A 527 -0.15 22.99 8.97
N TYR A 528 -0.47 22.18 9.97
CA TYR A 528 -1.81 21.65 10.20
C TYR A 528 -2.75 22.63 10.91
N LYS A 529 -2.24 23.54 11.72
CA LYS A 529 -3.11 24.52 12.40
C LYS A 529 -3.81 25.47 11.44
N GLU A 530 -3.18 25.78 10.29
CA GLU A 530 -3.82 26.63 9.28
C GLU A 530 -4.89 25.93 8.46
N VAL A 531 -4.79 24.60 8.29
CA VAL A 531 -5.76 23.81 7.50
C VAL A 531 -7.02 23.46 8.30
N VAL A 532 -6.89 23.22 9.60
CA VAL A 532 -8.00 22.82 10.49
C VAL A 532 -8.71 24.03 11.13
N VAL A 533 -8.03 25.15 11.30
CA VAL A 533 -8.58 26.35 11.99
C VAL A 533 -9.45 27.22 11.08
N ASN A 534 -9.35 27.10 9.76
CA ASN A 534 -10.15 27.90 8.83
C ASN A 534 -11.53 27.31 8.49
N GLU A 535 -11.96 26.25 9.17
CA GLU A 535 -13.31 25.66 9.03
C GLU A 535 -14.16 25.75 10.32
N LYS A 536 -13.88 26.71 11.21
CA LYS A 536 -14.79 27.08 12.32
C LYS A 536 -15.49 28.39 12.04
#